data_42e8799ac5cb9f401494aab8bf11add8
#
_entry.id   42e8799ac5cb9f401494aab8bf11add8
#
_cell.length_a   1.000
_cell.length_b   1.000
_cell.length_c   1.000
_cell.angle_alpha   90.00
_cell.angle_beta   90.00
_cell.angle_gamma   90.00
#
_symmetry.space_group_name_H-M   'P 1'
#
loop_
_entity.id
_entity.type
_entity.pdbx_description
1 polymer ?
#
loop_
_entity_poly.entity_id
_entity_poly.type
_entity_poly.pdbx_seq_one_letter_code
_entity_poly.pdbx_strand_id
1 'polypeptide(L)'
;MTHRLTGFYRFARGVFRSFMVPWMKIDVQGLENLPKDRGYLLVCNHLSNIDAVCLLWVMMKADVPVRIMAKSELFKVPLLGGAMRRMQLLPVDRKSKEPGAILASAAKALRDGECVAIYPEGTLTTDPEEWPMRIKTGAARLALDTGVDVIPFIHWGEQKIMRSGSAL
;
A
#
# COMPACT_ATOMS: atom_id res chain seq x y z
N MET A 1 -19.52 3.86 6.12
CA MET A 1 -19.53 2.36 6.20
C MET A 1 -18.29 1.95 6.96
N THR A 2 -18.43 1.24 8.08
CA THR A 2 -17.27 0.77 8.86
C THR A 2 -16.55 -0.30 8.05
N HIS A 3 -15.31 -0.01 7.63
CA HIS A 3 -14.44 -0.93 6.90
C HIS A 3 -14.05 -2.11 7.82
N ARG A 4 -14.89 -3.13 7.90
CA ARG A 4 -14.55 -4.32 8.67
C ARG A 4 -13.57 -5.19 7.88
N LEU A 5 -12.47 -5.57 8.52
CA LEU A 5 -11.55 -6.55 7.96
C LEU A 5 -12.30 -7.82 7.55
N THR A 6 -12.07 -8.31 6.33
CA THR A 6 -12.60 -9.60 5.89
C THR A 6 -12.02 -10.75 6.74
N GLY A 7 -12.63 -11.92 6.70
CA GLY A 7 -12.12 -13.11 7.39
C GLY A 7 -10.66 -13.41 7.01
N PHE A 8 -10.31 -13.23 5.74
CA PHE A 8 -8.94 -13.43 5.26
C PHE A 8 -7.96 -12.39 5.82
N TYR A 9 -8.34 -11.11 5.92
CA TYR A 9 -7.53 -10.08 6.56
C TYR A 9 -7.27 -10.40 8.04
N ARG A 10 -8.30 -10.89 8.75
CA ARG A 10 -8.17 -11.30 10.16
C ARG A 10 -7.21 -12.49 10.33
N PHE A 11 -7.30 -13.47 9.44
CA PHE A 11 -6.36 -14.58 9.37
C PHE A 11 -4.94 -14.09 9.08
N ALA A 12 -4.77 -13.28 8.03
CA ALA A 12 -3.48 -12.69 7.67
C ALA A 12 -2.89 -11.89 8.83
N ARG A 13 -3.70 -11.09 9.56
CA ARG A 13 -3.26 -10.37 10.77
C ARG A 13 -2.70 -11.33 11.82
N GLY A 14 -3.33 -12.48 12.05
CA GLY A 14 -2.83 -13.51 12.97
C GLY A 14 -1.46 -14.02 12.54
N VAL A 15 -1.31 -14.37 11.26
CA VAL A 15 -0.05 -14.83 10.67
C VAL A 15 1.04 -13.76 10.81
N PHE A 16 0.75 -12.53 10.39
CA PHE A 16 1.70 -11.40 10.52
C PHE A 16 2.12 -11.17 11.97
N ARG A 17 1.17 -11.20 12.91
CA ARG A 17 1.46 -11.04 14.33
C ARG A 17 2.42 -12.11 14.83
N SER A 18 2.23 -13.35 14.43
CA SER A 18 3.06 -14.47 14.90
C SER A 18 4.48 -14.44 14.32
N PHE A 19 4.64 -13.97 13.09
CA PHE A 19 5.94 -14.00 12.40
C PHE A 19 6.67 -12.66 12.40
N MET A 20 5.95 -11.52 12.29
CA MET A 20 6.58 -10.20 12.16
C MET A 20 6.89 -9.56 13.52
N VAL A 21 5.98 -9.67 14.49
CA VAL A 21 6.13 -8.98 15.78
C VAL A 21 7.37 -9.42 16.57
N PRO A 22 7.75 -10.70 16.60
CA PRO A 22 8.96 -11.12 17.30
C PRO A 22 10.26 -10.57 16.72
N TRP A 23 10.25 -10.24 15.42
CA TRP A 23 11.44 -9.86 14.65
C TRP A 23 11.52 -8.38 14.31
N MET A 24 10.39 -7.66 14.31
CA MET A 24 10.32 -6.27 13.89
C MET A 24 9.64 -5.41 14.94
N LYS A 25 10.40 -4.48 15.52
CA LYS A 25 9.82 -3.39 16.32
C LYS A 25 9.41 -2.27 15.37
N ILE A 26 8.12 -2.15 15.12
CA ILE A 26 7.56 -1.06 14.29
C ILE A 26 6.97 -0.04 15.26
N ASP A 27 7.56 1.13 15.32
CA ASP A 27 6.98 2.31 15.94
C ASP A 27 6.00 2.95 14.95
N VAL A 28 4.79 3.25 15.42
CA VAL A 28 3.72 3.78 14.56
C VAL A 28 3.11 4.99 15.24
N GLN A 29 3.13 6.11 14.53
CA GLN A 29 2.59 7.39 15.01
C GLN A 29 1.53 7.89 14.03
N GLY A 30 0.56 8.67 14.52
CA GLY A 30 -0.43 9.35 13.68
C GLY A 30 -1.60 8.48 13.19
N LEU A 31 -1.81 7.26 13.72
CA LEU A 31 -2.97 6.44 13.35
C LEU A 31 -4.30 7.11 13.72
N GLU A 32 -4.30 7.99 14.69
CA GLU A 32 -5.44 8.78 15.09
C GLU A 32 -5.91 9.78 14.03
N ASN A 33 -5.02 10.12 13.08
CA ASN A 33 -5.31 11.04 11.97
C ASN A 33 -6.04 10.34 10.80
N LEU A 34 -6.14 9.01 10.82
CA LEU A 34 -6.82 8.27 9.75
C LEU A 34 -8.33 8.48 9.81
N PRO A 35 -9.00 8.87 8.70
CA PRO A 35 -10.45 8.94 8.63
C PRO A 35 -11.10 7.59 8.96
N LYS A 36 -12.18 7.61 9.76
CA LYS A 36 -12.86 6.38 10.21
C LYS A 36 -14.18 6.12 9.47
N ASP A 37 -14.67 7.12 8.78
CA ASP A 37 -16.02 7.18 8.21
C ASP A 37 -16.06 7.26 6.69
N ARG A 38 -14.91 7.48 6.04
CA ARG A 38 -14.80 7.66 4.59
C ARG A 38 -13.52 7.05 4.02
N GLY A 39 -13.50 6.86 2.69
CA GLY A 39 -12.30 6.47 1.96
C GLY A 39 -11.25 7.58 1.89
N TYR A 40 -9.99 7.19 1.73
CA TYR A 40 -8.88 8.12 1.60
C TYR A 40 -7.71 7.50 0.84
N LEU A 41 -6.84 8.35 0.32
CA LEU A 41 -5.66 7.96 -0.42
C LEU A 41 -4.42 8.09 0.46
N LEU A 42 -3.77 6.97 0.77
CA LEU A 42 -2.44 6.95 1.38
C LEU A 42 -1.38 7.16 0.29
N VAL A 43 -0.51 8.13 0.48
CA VAL A 43 0.63 8.42 -0.40
C VAL A 43 1.91 8.12 0.35
N CYS A 44 2.63 7.09 -0.10
CA CYS A 44 3.76 6.50 0.62
C CYS A 44 5.08 6.74 -0.12
N ASN A 45 6.19 6.97 0.60
CA ASN A 45 7.54 6.83 0.04
C ASN A 45 7.89 5.35 -0.15
N HIS A 46 8.90 5.02 -0.96
CA HIS A 46 9.20 3.63 -1.31
C HIS A 46 10.69 3.32 -1.20
N LEU A 47 11.10 2.76 -0.08
CA LEU A 47 12.50 2.49 0.28
C LEU A 47 12.89 1.02 0.10
N SER A 48 11.93 0.10 0.25
CA SER A 48 12.20 -1.33 0.34
C SER A 48 11.08 -2.17 -0.27
N ASN A 49 11.41 -3.38 -0.72
CA ASN A 49 10.41 -4.35 -1.19
C ASN A 49 9.44 -4.79 -0.08
N ILE A 50 9.80 -4.64 1.19
CA ILE A 50 8.92 -5.00 2.31
C ILE A 50 8.02 -3.85 2.79
N ASP A 51 8.14 -2.63 2.24
CA ASP A 51 7.31 -1.49 2.65
C ASP A 51 5.81 -1.80 2.57
N ALA A 52 5.37 -2.43 1.47
CA ALA A 52 3.98 -2.83 1.32
C ALA A 52 3.52 -3.83 2.39
N VAL A 53 4.43 -4.69 2.86
CA VAL A 53 4.17 -5.66 3.92
C VAL A 53 4.05 -4.95 5.27
N CYS A 54 4.94 -3.99 5.55
CA CYS A 54 4.89 -3.17 6.75
C CYS A 54 3.63 -2.29 6.77
N LEU A 55 3.30 -1.66 5.64
CA LEU A 55 2.06 -0.89 5.50
C LEU A 55 0.83 -1.76 5.78
N LEU A 56 0.74 -2.95 5.17
CA LEU A 56 -0.36 -3.88 5.44
C LEU A 56 -0.48 -4.20 6.92
N TRP A 57 0.64 -4.46 7.59
CA TRP A 57 0.66 -4.74 9.03
C TRP A 57 0.15 -3.55 9.85
N VAL A 58 0.63 -2.34 9.57
CA VAL A 58 0.20 -1.11 10.27
C VAL A 58 -1.30 -0.89 10.08
N MET A 59 -1.81 -1.04 8.85
CA MET A 59 -3.23 -0.87 8.55
C MET A 59 -4.10 -1.97 9.18
N MET A 60 -3.59 -3.20 9.27
CA MET A 60 -4.26 -4.27 10.03
C MET A 60 -4.33 -3.99 11.53
N LYS A 61 -3.33 -3.31 12.11
CA LYS A 61 -3.40 -2.85 13.51
C LYS A 61 -4.46 -1.78 13.71
N ALA A 62 -4.65 -0.92 12.72
CA ALA A 62 -5.69 0.11 12.71
C ALA A 62 -7.10 -0.43 12.38
N ASP A 63 -7.24 -1.74 12.12
CA ASP A 63 -8.47 -2.39 11.64
C ASP A 63 -9.01 -1.81 10.31
N VAL A 64 -8.13 -1.28 9.47
CA VAL A 64 -8.45 -0.71 8.15
C VAL A 64 -7.95 -1.62 7.03
N PRO A 65 -8.83 -2.19 6.20
CA PRO A 65 -8.40 -2.87 4.98
C PRO A 65 -7.89 -1.85 3.96
N VAL A 66 -6.64 -2.02 3.52
CA VAL A 66 -6.02 -1.13 2.54
C VAL A 66 -5.85 -1.82 1.20
N ARG A 67 -6.18 -1.13 0.11
CA ARG A 67 -6.00 -1.54 -1.28
C ARG A 67 -4.67 -0.99 -1.80
N ILE A 68 -3.60 -1.74 -1.67
CA ILE A 68 -2.29 -1.29 -2.18
C ILE A 68 -2.23 -1.52 -3.69
N MET A 69 -1.79 -0.50 -4.42
CA MET A 69 -1.49 -0.61 -5.84
C MET A 69 -0.15 -1.31 -6.02
N ALA A 70 -0.16 -2.51 -6.59
CA ALA A 70 1.01 -3.36 -6.72
C ALA A 70 1.21 -3.85 -8.16
N LYS A 71 2.46 -4.15 -8.52
CA LYS A 71 2.88 -4.61 -9.85
C LYS A 71 2.11 -5.87 -10.27
N SER A 72 1.50 -5.86 -11.46
CA SER A 72 0.61 -6.95 -11.96
C SER A 72 1.32 -8.30 -12.02
N GLU A 73 2.62 -8.32 -12.27
CA GLU A 73 3.41 -9.55 -12.31
C GLU A 73 3.44 -10.30 -10.96
N LEU A 74 3.35 -9.58 -9.83
CA LEU A 74 3.29 -10.21 -8.51
C LEU A 74 2.04 -11.06 -8.30
N PHE A 75 0.95 -10.70 -8.98
CA PHE A 75 -0.29 -11.48 -8.92
C PHE A 75 -0.22 -12.82 -9.65
N LYS A 76 0.82 -13.04 -10.46
CA LYS A 76 1.08 -14.31 -11.16
C LYS A 76 1.92 -15.28 -10.32
N VAL A 77 2.57 -14.80 -9.25
CA VAL A 77 3.36 -15.64 -8.36
C VAL A 77 2.46 -16.56 -7.55
N PRO A 78 2.68 -17.89 -7.56
CA PRO A 78 1.90 -18.83 -6.78
C PRO A 78 1.86 -18.44 -5.29
N LEU A 79 0.77 -18.74 -4.59
CA LEU A 79 0.49 -18.39 -3.20
C LEU A 79 0.40 -16.86 -2.98
N LEU A 80 1.44 -16.09 -3.33
CA LEU A 80 1.47 -14.63 -3.17
C LEU A 80 0.33 -13.96 -3.94
N GLY A 81 0.18 -14.26 -5.23
CA GLY A 81 -0.90 -13.71 -6.06
C GLY A 81 -2.29 -14.10 -5.55
N GLY A 82 -2.44 -15.31 -4.99
CA GLY A 82 -3.67 -15.75 -4.32
C GLY A 82 -3.98 -14.92 -3.08
N ALA A 83 -2.99 -14.67 -2.23
CA ALA A 83 -3.11 -13.81 -1.06
C ALA A 83 -3.44 -12.36 -1.46
N MET A 84 -2.71 -11.78 -2.42
CA MET A 84 -2.95 -10.42 -2.91
C MET A 84 -4.38 -10.24 -3.44
N ARG A 85 -4.90 -11.20 -4.21
CA ARG A 85 -6.29 -11.17 -4.69
C ARG A 85 -7.30 -11.25 -3.55
N ARG A 86 -7.08 -12.14 -2.55
CA ARG A 86 -7.96 -12.24 -1.38
C ARG A 86 -7.93 -11.00 -0.50
N MET A 87 -6.79 -10.31 -0.46
CA MET A 87 -6.65 -9.01 0.19
C MET A 87 -7.15 -7.87 -0.70
N GLN A 88 -7.58 -8.19 -1.93
CA GLN A 88 -8.13 -7.26 -2.90
C GLN A 88 -7.16 -6.12 -3.25
N LEU A 89 -5.87 -6.40 -3.27
CA LEU A 89 -4.86 -5.46 -3.74
C LEU A 89 -5.09 -5.14 -5.23
N LEU A 90 -4.67 -3.97 -5.67
CA LEU A 90 -4.96 -3.45 -7.01
C LEU A 90 -3.77 -3.72 -7.96
N PRO A 91 -3.93 -4.56 -8.99
CA PRO A 91 -2.87 -4.80 -9.95
C PRO A 91 -2.64 -3.56 -10.84
N VAL A 92 -1.37 -3.20 -11.02
CA VAL A 92 -0.94 -2.11 -11.89
C VAL A 92 -0.11 -2.67 -13.02
N ASP A 93 -0.62 -2.58 -14.24
CA ASP A 93 0.17 -2.85 -15.43
C ASP A 93 0.94 -1.58 -15.85
N ARG A 94 2.22 -1.55 -15.51
CA ARG A 94 3.10 -0.41 -15.83
C ARG A 94 3.43 -0.31 -17.33
N LYS A 95 3.13 -1.35 -18.11
CA LYS A 95 3.34 -1.40 -19.56
C LYS A 95 2.11 -0.95 -20.34
N SER A 96 0.99 -0.75 -19.67
CA SER A 96 -0.23 -0.28 -20.31
C SER A 96 -0.02 1.11 -20.95
N LYS A 97 -0.44 1.24 -22.19
CA LYS A 97 -0.43 2.51 -22.92
C LYS A 97 -1.58 3.44 -22.49
N GLU A 98 -2.48 2.95 -21.63
CA GLU A 98 -3.64 3.70 -21.14
C GLU A 98 -3.49 4.03 -19.64
N PRO A 99 -2.88 5.18 -19.31
CA PRO A 99 -2.68 5.58 -17.91
C PRO A 99 -3.99 5.69 -17.12
N GLY A 100 -5.09 6.01 -17.79
CA GLY A 100 -6.42 6.11 -17.17
C GLY A 100 -6.95 4.76 -16.68
N ALA A 101 -6.73 3.68 -17.43
CA ALA A 101 -7.15 2.33 -17.02
C ALA A 101 -6.43 1.84 -15.75
N ILE A 102 -5.16 2.23 -15.57
CA ILE A 102 -4.37 1.88 -14.38
C ILE A 102 -5.00 2.46 -13.12
N LEU A 103 -5.53 3.67 -13.18
CA LEU A 103 -6.09 4.38 -12.04
C LEU A 103 -7.58 4.11 -11.83
N ALA A 104 -8.28 3.55 -12.83
CA ALA A 104 -9.73 3.36 -12.78
C ALA A 104 -10.18 2.48 -11.61
N SER A 105 -9.47 1.38 -11.34
CA SER A 105 -9.77 0.48 -10.22
C SER A 105 -9.53 1.15 -8.87
N ALA A 106 -8.47 1.95 -8.75
CA ALA A 106 -8.17 2.71 -7.55
C ALA A 106 -9.21 3.82 -7.32
N ALA A 107 -9.58 4.55 -8.36
CA ALA A 107 -10.63 5.57 -8.29
C ALA A 107 -11.98 4.97 -7.89
N LYS A 108 -12.32 3.79 -8.43
CA LYS A 108 -13.53 3.08 -8.02
C LYS A 108 -13.50 2.72 -6.53
N ALA A 109 -12.41 2.12 -6.05
CA ALA A 109 -12.26 1.76 -4.65
C ALA A 109 -12.39 2.98 -3.72
N LEU A 110 -11.77 4.10 -4.07
CA LEU A 110 -11.87 5.35 -3.33
C LEU A 110 -13.33 5.88 -3.27
N ARG A 111 -14.05 5.85 -4.40
CA ARG A 111 -15.47 6.25 -4.46
C ARG A 111 -16.38 5.32 -3.66
N ASP A 112 -16.02 4.04 -3.59
CA ASP A 112 -16.72 3.04 -2.76
C ASP A 112 -16.40 3.23 -1.26
N GLY A 113 -15.60 4.26 -0.91
CA GLY A 113 -15.24 4.61 0.46
C GLY A 113 -14.09 3.77 1.02
N GLU A 114 -13.28 3.11 0.19
CA GLU A 114 -12.17 2.27 0.63
C GLU A 114 -10.87 3.09 0.79
N CYS A 115 -9.95 2.56 1.59
CA CYS A 115 -8.60 3.10 1.70
C CYS A 115 -7.72 2.52 0.59
N VAL A 116 -7.10 3.39 -0.21
CA VAL A 116 -6.15 3.00 -1.26
C VAL A 116 -4.77 3.54 -0.93
N ALA A 117 -3.73 2.73 -1.13
CA ALA A 117 -2.35 3.16 -0.97
C ALA A 117 -1.60 3.14 -2.30
N ILE A 118 -0.85 4.20 -2.56
CA ILE A 118 -0.03 4.38 -3.74
C ILE A 118 1.39 4.80 -3.35
N TYR A 119 2.36 4.23 -4.05
CA TYR A 119 3.76 4.68 -4.04
C TYR A 119 3.97 5.54 -5.29
N PRO A 120 3.92 6.88 -5.17
CA PRO A 120 3.82 7.76 -6.35
C PRO A 120 5.13 7.83 -7.15
N GLU A 121 6.25 7.44 -6.58
CA GLU A 121 7.52 7.26 -7.30
C GLU A 121 7.40 6.15 -8.35
N GLY A 122 6.56 5.15 -8.08
CA GLY A 122 6.32 4.00 -8.97
C GLY A 122 7.46 3.00 -9.01
N THR A 123 8.51 3.17 -8.22
CA THR A 123 9.64 2.28 -8.03
C THR A 123 10.28 2.57 -6.68
N LEU A 124 11.17 1.69 -6.21
CA LEU A 124 12.00 1.97 -5.05
C LEU A 124 12.90 3.15 -5.33
N THR A 125 13.17 3.97 -4.31
CA THR A 125 14.13 5.06 -4.46
C THR A 125 15.52 4.53 -4.81
N THR A 126 16.20 5.23 -5.69
CA THR A 126 17.61 5.03 -6.04
C THR A 126 18.48 6.19 -5.55
N ASP A 127 17.89 7.11 -4.79
CA ASP A 127 18.62 8.22 -4.20
C ASP A 127 19.63 7.70 -3.17
N PRO A 128 20.91 8.14 -3.21
CA PRO A 128 21.95 7.67 -2.29
C PRO A 128 21.67 7.98 -0.81
N GLU A 129 20.93 9.05 -0.56
CA GLU A 129 20.51 9.49 0.78
C GLU A 129 19.09 8.98 1.12
N GLU A 130 18.52 8.14 0.27
CA GLU A 130 17.19 7.51 0.46
C GLU A 130 16.03 8.52 0.45
N TRP A 131 16.23 9.71 -0.13
CA TRP A 131 15.14 10.67 -0.32
C TRP A 131 14.14 10.19 -1.38
N PRO A 132 12.86 10.61 -1.25
CA PRO A 132 11.89 10.36 -2.29
C PRO A 132 12.30 10.98 -3.63
N MET A 133 12.16 10.22 -4.70
CA MET A 133 12.45 10.69 -6.05
C MET A 133 11.26 11.47 -6.65
N ARG A 134 11.37 11.78 -7.94
CA ARG A 134 10.33 12.47 -8.69
C ARG A 134 8.98 11.73 -8.58
N ILE A 135 7.98 12.41 -8.07
CA ILE A 135 6.61 11.91 -7.89
C ILE A 135 5.87 11.97 -9.22
N LYS A 136 5.20 10.87 -9.59
CA LYS A 136 4.28 10.80 -10.74
C LYS A 136 2.92 11.39 -10.39
N THR A 137 2.22 11.91 -11.39
CA THR A 137 0.93 12.62 -11.22
C THR A 137 -0.26 11.73 -10.86
N GLY A 138 -0.07 10.39 -10.79
CA GLY A 138 -1.16 9.43 -10.53
C GLY A 138 -1.89 9.68 -9.22
N ALA A 139 -1.17 9.96 -8.13
CA ALA A 139 -1.77 10.26 -6.84
C ALA A 139 -2.62 11.54 -6.88
N ALA A 140 -2.08 12.61 -7.49
CA ALA A 140 -2.80 13.88 -7.66
C ALA A 140 -4.07 13.72 -8.51
N ARG A 141 -3.99 12.94 -9.60
CA ARG A 141 -5.16 12.63 -10.44
C ARG A 141 -6.22 11.89 -9.64
N LEU A 142 -5.86 10.84 -8.91
CA LEU A 142 -6.80 10.10 -8.06
C LEU A 142 -7.50 11.03 -7.06
N ALA A 143 -6.74 11.86 -6.36
CA ALA A 143 -7.29 12.79 -5.38
C ALA A 143 -8.27 13.79 -6.01
N LEU A 144 -7.90 14.40 -7.13
CA LEU A 144 -8.75 15.36 -7.84
C LEU A 144 -10.01 14.72 -8.45
N ASP A 145 -9.86 13.52 -9.03
CA ASP A 145 -10.98 12.81 -9.68
C ASP A 145 -11.99 12.24 -8.68
N THR A 146 -11.56 11.97 -7.45
CA THR A 146 -12.41 11.33 -6.44
C THR A 146 -12.81 12.24 -5.30
N GLY A 147 -12.10 13.37 -5.11
CA GLY A 147 -12.36 14.32 -4.01
C GLY A 147 -12.04 13.79 -2.62
N VAL A 148 -11.27 12.69 -2.51
CA VAL A 148 -10.93 12.10 -1.21
C VAL A 148 -9.75 12.79 -0.55
N ASP A 149 -9.65 12.65 0.77
CA ASP A 149 -8.50 13.12 1.53
C ASP A 149 -7.22 12.38 1.11
N VAL A 150 -6.12 13.11 1.07
CA VAL A 150 -4.77 12.55 0.85
C VAL A 150 -4.02 12.56 2.16
N ILE A 151 -3.59 11.38 2.59
CA ILE A 151 -2.86 11.18 3.84
C ILE A 151 -1.42 10.75 3.50
N PRO A 152 -0.40 11.53 3.84
CA PRO A 152 0.98 11.09 3.70
C PRO A 152 1.26 9.97 4.71
N PHE A 153 1.90 8.91 4.23
CA PHE A 153 2.35 7.78 5.04
C PHE A 153 3.85 7.57 4.83
N ILE A 154 4.64 7.85 5.85
CA ILE A 154 6.09 7.83 5.76
C ILE A 154 6.64 6.55 6.37
N HIS A 155 7.48 5.87 5.61
CA HIS A 155 8.26 4.70 6.04
C HIS A 155 9.70 5.09 6.30
N TRP A 156 10.30 4.45 7.30
CA TRP A 156 11.74 4.53 7.53
C TRP A 156 12.23 3.32 8.32
N GLY A 157 13.34 2.74 7.87
CA GLY A 157 14.00 1.61 8.55
C GLY A 157 13.88 0.29 7.81
N GLU A 158 12.89 0.09 6.97
CA GLU A 158 12.66 -1.13 6.18
C GLU A 158 13.83 -1.45 5.24
N GLN A 159 14.47 -0.44 4.69
CA GLN A 159 15.66 -0.55 3.83
C GLN A 159 16.87 -1.15 4.56
N LYS A 160 16.91 -1.07 5.90
CA LYS A 160 17.95 -1.74 6.71
C LYS A 160 17.75 -3.24 6.81
N ILE A 161 16.52 -3.71 6.61
CA ILE A 161 16.14 -5.13 6.63
C ILE A 161 16.30 -5.73 5.25
N MET A 162 15.80 -5.03 4.21
CA MET A 162 15.87 -5.47 2.83
C MET A 162 16.18 -4.28 1.92
N ARG A 163 17.42 -4.22 1.45
CA ARG A 163 17.89 -3.14 0.55
C ARG A 163 17.25 -3.26 -0.82
N SER A 164 17.09 -2.10 -1.49
CA SER A 164 16.79 -2.03 -2.91
C SER A 164 17.84 -2.83 -3.70
N GLY A 165 17.40 -3.77 -4.56
CA GLY A 165 18.30 -4.64 -5.32
C GLY A 165 18.60 -6.00 -4.70
N SER A 166 18.21 -6.28 -3.47
CA SER A 166 18.24 -7.64 -2.93
C SER A 166 17.18 -8.48 -3.64
N ALA A 167 17.58 -9.57 -4.28
CA ALA A 167 16.65 -10.56 -4.81
C ALA A 167 15.92 -11.25 -3.64
N LEU A 168 14.62 -11.44 -3.78
CA LEU A 168 13.86 -12.40 -2.99
C LEU A 168 14.23 -13.81 -3.41
#